data_11e91f64b72d17f78f825a7d2fb2be7e
#
_entry.id   11e91f64b72d17f78f825a7d2fb2be7e
#
_cell.length_a   1.000
_cell.length_b   1.000
_cell.length_c   1.000
_cell.angle_alpha   90.00
_cell.angle_beta   90.00
_cell.angle_gamma   90.00
#
_symmetry.space_group_name_H-M   'P 1'
#
loop_
_entity.id
_entity.type
_entity.pdbx_description
1 polymer ?
#
loop_
_entity_poly.entity_id
_entity_poly.type
_entity_poly.pdbx_seq_one_letter_code
_entity_poly.pdbx_strand_id
1 'polypeptide(L)'
;NYLISVENELKEKKAIVDEQNRLYDKIDNLIKPEMDKVKGILKSISPEDKDFDKEMRLACLYIAYIKRRSNLAMIMENKLDISSNELVYAIKESLDYLSFYGIRSSFTYEGETSLDNKVGGLIFEFYQDCIIRSLSSIHSCLVKLECKPNKVVIKVILDEKITYFDLNYKKKEIEESNGIMKISIKVFLPPQVQFNTS
;
A
#
# COMPACT_ATOMS: atom_id res chain seq x y z
N ASN A 1 15.79 -40.56 -25.61
CA ASN A 1 15.00 -40.21 -24.39
C ASN A 1 15.73 -39.27 -23.42
N TYR A 2 17.04 -39.41 -23.16
CA TYR A 2 17.80 -38.53 -22.25
C TYR A 2 17.86 -37.06 -22.73
N LEU A 3 18.15 -36.81 -24.00
CA LEU A 3 18.20 -35.47 -24.58
C LEU A 3 16.86 -34.74 -24.51
N ILE A 4 15.76 -35.45 -24.72
CA ILE A 4 14.39 -34.90 -24.62
C ILE A 4 14.08 -34.52 -23.17
N SER A 5 14.52 -35.31 -22.20
CA SER A 5 14.35 -35.00 -20.76
C SER A 5 15.11 -33.73 -20.38
N VAL A 6 16.37 -33.59 -20.79
CA VAL A 6 17.21 -32.39 -20.54
C VAL A 6 16.62 -31.15 -21.22
N GLU A 7 16.13 -31.30 -22.46
CA GLU A 7 15.50 -30.18 -23.16
C GLU A 7 14.21 -29.71 -22.45
N ASN A 8 13.40 -30.62 -21.94
CA ASN A 8 12.21 -30.29 -21.18
C ASN A 8 12.55 -29.58 -19.85
N GLU A 9 13.54 -30.10 -19.11
CA GLU A 9 14.01 -29.43 -17.90
C GLU A 9 14.54 -28.00 -18.16
N LEU A 10 15.26 -27.81 -19.27
CA LEU A 10 15.75 -26.48 -19.65
C LEU A 10 14.59 -25.54 -20.00
N LYS A 11 13.56 -26.03 -20.72
CA LYS A 11 12.36 -25.24 -21.03
C LYS A 11 11.61 -24.85 -19.75
N GLU A 12 11.44 -25.77 -18.82
CA GLU A 12 10.79 -25.48 -17.53
C GLU A 12 11.57 -24.45 -16.72
N LYS A 13 12.89 -24.61 -16.58
CA LYS A 13 13.75 -23.65 -15.89
C LYS A 13 13.69 -22.27 -16.53
N LYS A 14 13.73 -22.20 -17.86
CA LYS A 14 13.62 -20.96 -18.60
C LYS A 14 12.27 -20.30 -18.35
N ALA A 15 11.16 -21.04 -18.39
CA ALA A 15 9.84 -20.49 -18.12
C ALA A 15 9.72 -19.92 -16.70
N ILE A 16 10.32 -20.58 -15.70
CA ILE A 16 10.38 -20.07 -14.31
C ILE A 16 11.16 -18.76 -14.23
N VAL A 17 12.33 -18.68 -14.89
CA VAL A 17 13.15 -17.46 -14.89
C VAL A 17 12.44 -16.32 -15.62
N ASP A 18 11.81 -16.60 -16.75
CA ASP A 18 11.05 -15.61 -17.51
C ASP A 18 9.87 -15.05 -16.69
N GLU A 19 9.16 -15.90 -15.94
CA GLU A 19 8.08 -15.48 -15.05
C GLU A 19 8.59 -14.67 -13.85
N GLN A 20 9.72 -15.05 -13.26
CA GLN A 20 10.36 -14.26 -12.20
C GLN A 20 10.79 -12.87 -12.70
N ASN A 21 11.38 -12.78 -13.88
CA ASN A 21 11.77 -11.51 -14.48
C ASN A 21 10.53 -10.62 -14.73
N ARG A 22 9.45 -11.21 -15.26
CA ARG A 22 8.17 -10.51 -15.46
C ARG A 22 7.64 -9.92 -14.15
N LEU A 23 7.73 -10.68 -13.05
CA LEU A 23 7.31 -10.21 -11.73
C LEU A 23 8.19 -9.06 -11.24
N TYR A 24 9.52 -9.17 -11.38
CA TYR A 24 10.43 -8.10 -10.99
C TYR A 24 10.18 -6.81 -11.78
N ASP A 25 10.00 -6.90 -13.09
CA ASP A 25 9.67 -5.75 -13.94
C ASP A 25 8.36 -5.09 -13.53
N LYS A 26 7.36 -5.89 -13.17
CA LYS A 26 6.07 -5.40 -12.68
C LYS A 26 6.20 -4.65 -11.35
N ILE A 27 6.97 -5.21 -10.41
CA ILE A 27 7.24 -4.58 -9.11
C ILE A 27 8.05 -3.30 -9.31
N ASP A 28 9.10 -3.32 -10.13
CA ASP A 28 9.93 -2.14 -10.40
C ASP A 28 9.10 -0.99 -10.96
N ASN A 29 8.25 -1.26 -11.94
CA ASN A 29 7.33 -0.26 -12.49
C ASN A 29 6.35 0.28 -11.43
N LEU A 30 5.89 -0.56 -10.51
CA LEU A 30 4.96 -0.19 -9.45
C LEU A 30 5.58 0.77 -8.43
N ILE A 31 6.87 0.60 -8.08
CA ILE A 31 7.56 1.38 -7.05
C ILE A 31 8.39 2.53 -7.60
N LYS A 32 8.55 2.59 -8.91
CA LYS A 32 9.40 3.58 -9.59
C LYS A 32 9.11 5.04 -9.21
N PRO A 33 7.84 5.49 -9.10
CA PRO A 33 7.54 6.87 -8.71
C PRO A 33 8.10 7.24 -7.32
N GLU A 34 7.97 6.34 -6.35
CA GLU A 34 8.50 6.54 -4.99
C GLU A 34 10.03 6.46 -4.97
N MET A 35 10.62 5.52 -5.73
CA MET A 35 12.07 5.41 -5.88
C MET A 35 12.69 6.68 -6.48
N ASP A 36 12.04 7.28 -7.47
CA ASP A 36 12.52 8.52 -8.08
C ASP A 36 12.46 9.69 -7.11
N LYS A 37 11.43 9.75 -6.24
CA LYS A 37 11.35 10.73 -5.14
C LYS A 37 12.49 10.55 -4.14
N VAL A 38 12.75 9.32 -3.68
CA VAL A 38 13.87 9.02 -2.77
C VAL A 38 15.19 9.43 -3.39
N LYS A 39 15.44 9.06 -4.65
CA LYS A 39 16.65 9.47 -5.38
C LYS A 39 16.76 10.99 -5.48
N GLY A 40 15.66 11.70 -5.72
CA GLY A 40 15.62 13.16 -5.76
C GLY A 40 16.04 13.78 -4.41
N ILE A 41 15.42 13.33 -3.31
CA ILE A 41 15.74 13.77 -1.96
C ILE A 41 17.23 13.53 -1.67
N LEU A 42 17.73 12.31 -1.82
CA LEU A 42 19.10 11.94 -1.49
C LEU A 42 20.17 12.66 -2.35
N LYS A 43 19.81 13.14 -3.54
CA LYS A 43 20.73 13.94 -4.39
C LYS A 43 20.73 15.41 -4.03
N SER A 44 19.66 15.93 -3.43
CA SER A 44 19.50 17.37 -3.14
C SER A 44 19.90 17.76 -1.74
N ILE A 45 20.07 16.82 -0.81
CA ILE A 45 20.38 17.12 0.60
C ILE A 45 21.87 16.99 0.91
N SER A 46 22.35 17.89 1.79
CA SER A 46 23.69 17.84 2.39
C SER A 46 23.56 17.76 3.92
N PRO A 47 24.50 17.07 4.61
CA PRO A 47 24.49 17.00 6.07
C PRO A 47 24.50 18.36 6.79
N GLU A 48 24.95 19.41 6.11
CA GLU A 48 24.98 20.77 6.63
C GLU A 48 23.65 21.52 6.45
N ASP A 49 22.69 20.97 5.73
CA ASP A 49 21.39 21.59 5.48
C ASP A 49 20.53 21.60 6.74
N LYS A 50 19.86 22.71 7.00
CA LYS A 50 18.95 22.86 8.15
C LYS A 50 17.81 21.86 8.15
N ASP A 51 17.37 21.44 6.97
CA ASP A 51 16.27 20.50 6.77
C ASP A 51 16.74 19.04 6.57
N PHE A 52 18.04 18.76 6.75
CA PHE A 52 18.62 17.44 6.53
C PHE A 52 17.84 16.32 7.23
N ASP A 53 17.61 16.45 8.55
CA ASP A 53 16.88 15.44 9.33
C ASP A 53 15.44 15.22 8.83
N LYS A 54 14.77 16.30 8.43
CA LYS A 54 13.40 16.24 7.91
C LYS A 54 13.35 15.51 6.58
N GLU A 55 14.22 15.86 5.66
CA GLU A 55 14.31 15.23 4.35
C GLU A 55 14.74 13.77 4.44
N MET A 56 15.67 13.43 5.34
CA MET A 56 16.05 12.04 5.60
C MET A 56 14.89 11.21 6.15
N ARG A 57 14.09 11.75 7.08
CA ARG A 57 12.89 11.07 7.59
C ARG A 57 11.87 10.85 6.47
N LEU A 58 11.71 11.82 5.58
CA LEU A 58 10.84 11.67 4.42
C LEU A 58 11.33 10.56 3.48
N ALA A 59 12.64 10.51 3.19
CA ALA A 59 13.22 9.43 2.40
C ALA A 59 12.99 8.06 3.05
N CYS A 60 13.19 7.94 4.37
CA CYS A 60 12.92 6.71 5.13
C CYS A 60 11.46 6.28 5.03
N LEU A 61 10.52 7.23 5.09
CA LEU A 61 9.09 6.94 4.93
C LEU A 61 8.77 6.38 3.54
N TYR A 62 9.29 7.01 2.48
CA TYR A 62 9.13 6.48 1.13
C TYR A 62 9.75 5.08 0.97
N ILE A 63 10.92 4.83 1.56
CA ILE A 63 11.55 3.50 1.55
C ILE A 63 10.67 2.47 2.26
N ALA A 64 10.04 2.83 3.38
CA ALA A 64 9.10 1.97 4.07
C ALA A 64 7.88 1.64 3.18
N TYR A 65 7.33 2.61 2.48
CA TYR A 65 6.23 2.39 1.54
C TYR A 65 6.63 1.50 0.36
N ILE A 66 7.80 1.74 -0.24
CA ILE A 66 8.36 0.91 -1.30
C ILE A 66 8.43 -0.55 -0.85
N LYS A 67 9.02 -0.78 0.33
CA LYS A 67 9.14 -2.13 0.92
C LYS A 67 7.76 -2.79 1.08
N ARG A 68 6.77 -2.09 1.65
CA ARG A 68 5.44 -2.64 1.87
C ARG A 68 4.68 -2.91 0.59
N ARG A 69 4.74 -1.98 -0.35
CA ARG A 69 4.10 -2.12 -1.66
C ARG A 69 4.68 -3.29 -2.45
N SER A 70 6.01 -3.45 -2.43
CA SER A 70 6.69 -4.57 -3.07
C SER A 70 6.30 -5.92 -2.44
N ASN A 71 6.31 -6.01 -1.10
CA ASN A 71 5.93 -7.22 -0.39
C ASN A 71 4.47 -7.60 -0.67
N LEU A 72 3.56 -6.64 -0.61
CA LEU A 72 2.14 -6.87 -0.91
C LEU A 72 1.95 -7.32 -2.36
N ALA A 73 2.65 -6.69 -3.32
CA ALA A 73 2.60 -7.09 -4.72
C ALA A 73 3.12 -8.52 -4.94
N MET A 74 4.18 -8.94 -4.25
CA MET A 74 4.69 -10.31 -4.31
C MET A 74 3.69 -11.33 -3.75
N ILE A 75 3.03 -11.02 -2.63
CA ILE A 75 1.99 -11.88 -2.06
C ILE A 75 0.81 -12.01 -3.03
N MET A 76 0.39 -10.90 -3.61
CA MET A 76 -0.75 -10.81 -4.53
C MET A 76 -0.51 -11.53 -5.86
N GLU A 77 0.72 -11.58 -6.34
CA GLU A 77 1.05 -12.31 -7.58
C GLU A 77 0.96 -13.83 -7.41
N ASN A 78 1.27 -14.32 -6.21
CA ASN A 78 1.27 -15.74 -5.90
C ASN A 78 -0.09 -16.28 -5.42
N LYS A 79 -1.07 -15.40 -5.16
CA LYS A 79 -2.39 -15.78 -4.64
C LYS A 79 -3.47 -14.97 -5.36
N LEU A 80 -4.60 -15.58 -5.65
CA LEU A 80 -5.77 -14.89 -6.22
C LEU A 80 -6.41 -13.95 -5.19
N ASP A 81 -6.42 -14.40 -3.93
CA ASP A 81 -6.98 -13.69 -2.79
C ASP A 81 -5.94 -13.54 -1.69
N ILE A 82 -6.02 -12.46 -0.96
CA ILE A 82 -5.22 -12.19 0.24
C ILE A 82 -6.13 -12.10 1.46
N SER A 83 -5.62 -12.53 2.62
CA SER A 83 -6.29 -12.23 3.88
C SER A 83 -6.24 -10.72 4.16
N SER A 84 -7.33 -10.16 4.65
CA SER A 84 -7.34 -8.77 5.13
C SER A 84 -6.28 -8.52 6.22
N ASN A 85 -5.81 -9.56 6.90
CA ASN A 85 -4.72 -9.47 7.88
C ASN A 85 -3.39 -9.05 7.23
N GLU A 86 -3.08 -9.48 6.01
CA GLU A 86 -1.89 -9.02 5.27
C GLU A 86 -1.93 -7.51 5.05
N LEU A 87 -3.11 -7.00 4.68
CA LEU A 87 -3.33 -5.56 4.52
C LEU A 87 -3.22 -4.82 5.86
N VAL A 88 -3.76 -5.39 6.95
CA VAL A 88 -3.64 -4.87 8.31
C VAL A 88 -2.18 -4.73 8.72
N TYR A 89 -1.36 -5.75 8.50
CA TYR A 89 0.07 -5.70 8.79
C TYR A 89 0.79 -4.64 7.97
N ALA A 90 0.50 -4.56 6.66
CA ALA A 90 1.11 -3.57 5.79
C ALA A 90 0.78 -2.12 6.22
N ILE A 91 -0.48 -1.84 6.58
CA ILE A 91 -0.90 -0.53 7.08
C ILE A 91 -0.27 -0.21 8.44
N LYS A 92 -0.35 -1.13 9.40
CA LYS A 92 0.24 -0.92 10.75
C LYS A 92 1.72 -0.58 10.67
N GLU A 93 2.48 -1.39 9.97
CA GLU A 93 3.92 -1.19 9.86
C GLU A 93 4.27 0.12 9.15
N SER A 94 3.49 0.54 8.14
CA SER A 94 3.70 1.83 7.50
C SER A 94 3.33 3.00 8.42
N LEU A 95 2.33 2.87 9.28
CA LEU A 95 1.97 3.88 10.27
C LEU A 95 3.03 4.06 11.36
N ASP A 96 3.72 2.99 11.74
CA ASP A 96 4.81 3.07 12.72
C ASP A 96 5.91 4.03 12.26
N TYR A 97 6.17 4.10 10.95
CA TYR A 97 7.15 5.04 10.40
C TYR A 97 6.71 6.50 10.46
N LEU A 98 5.42 6.81 10.59
CA LEU A 98 4.93 8.18 10.73
C LEU A 98 5.39 8.82 12.04
N SER A 99 5.60 8.03 13.09
CA SER A 99 6.13 8.52 14.37
C SER A 99 7.53 9.13 14.21
N PHE A 100 8.37 8.58 13.34
CA PHE A 100 9.68 9.15 13.02
C PHE A 100 9.58 10.49 12.28
N TYR A 101 8.47 10.70 11.56
CA TYR A 101 8.19 11.98 10.91
C TYR A 101 7.54 13.01 11.86
N GLY A 102 7.23 12.60 13.09
CA GLY A 102 6.59 13.46 14.10
C GLY A 102 5.06 13.44 14.04
N ILE A 103 4.45 12.55 13.26
CA ILE A 103 3.01 12.41 13.12
C ILE A 103 2.53 11.30 14.06
N ARG A 104 1.57 11.62 14.94
CA ARG A 104 0.89 10.64 15.78
C ARG A 104 -0.11 9.85 14.95
N SER A 105 0.01 8.53 14.95
CA SER A 105 -0.88 7.67 14.20
C SER A 105 -1.60 6.68 15.08
N SER A 106 -2.82 6.31 14.70
CA SER A 106 -3.61 5.25 15.31
C SER A 106 -4.31 4.42 14.24
N PHE A 107 -4.47 3.14 14.51
CA PHE A 107 -5.12 2.21 13.59
C PHE A 107 -6.16 1.37 14.32
N THR A 108 -7.35 1.28 13.75
CA THR A 108 -8.40 0.37 14.20
C THR A 108 -8.82 -0.55 13.06
N TYR A 109 -9.05 -1.80 13.41
CA TYR A 109 -9.43 -2.84 12.46
C TYR A 109 -10.57 -3.67 13.01
N GLU A 110 -11.57 -3.95 12.18
CA GLU A 110 -12.75 -4.73 12.54
C GLU A 110 -13.07 -5.73 11.43
N GLY A 111 -13.28 -6.99 11.83
CA GLY A 111 -13.64 -8.10 10.95
C GLY A 111 -12.45 -8.67 10.19
N GLU A 112 -12.67 -9.84 9.59
CA GLU A 112 -11.72 -10.54 8.74
C GLU A 112 -12.43 -11.04 7.49
N THR A 113 -11.77 -10.96 6.35
CA THR A 113 -12.30 -11.46 5.08
C THR A 113 -11.16 -11.77 4.11
N SER A 114 -11.43 -12.62 3.13
CA SER A 114 -10.59 -12.77 1.96
C SER A 114 -10.86 -11.63 0.99
N LEU A 115 -9.83 -11.04 0.43
CA LEU A 115 -9.86 -9.92 -0.49
C LEU A 115 -9.27 -10.33 -1.83
N ASP A 116 -9.98 -10.06 -2.91
CA ASP A 116 -9.38 -10.08 -4.24
C ASP A 116 -8.14 -9.17 -4.26
N ASN A 117 -7.10 -9.60 -4.95
CA ASN A 117 -5.82 -8.89 -5.04
C ASN A 117 -5.97 -7.43 -5.45
N LYS A 118 -6.85 -7.14 -6.43
CA LYS A 118 -7.08 -5.78 -6.91
C LYS A 118 -7.72 -4.90 -5.83
N VAL A 119 -8.58 -5.50 -5.00
CA VAL A 119 -9.21 -4.80 -3.87
C VAL A 119 -8.19 -4.48 -2.80
N GLY A 120 -7.36 -5.46 -2.41
CA GLY A 120 -6.29 -5.25 -1.44
C GLY A 120 -5.29 -4.18 -1.88
N GLY A 121 -4.85 -4.25 -3.13
CA GLY A 121 -3.97 -3.24 -3.74
C GLY A 121 -4.59 -1.85 -3.74
N LEU A 122 -5.84 -1.72 -4.19
CA LEU A 122 -6.58 -0.46 -4.24
C LEU A 122 -6.70 0.19 -2.85
N ILE A 123 -6.99 -0.59 -1.82
CA ILE A 123 -7.14 -0.10 -0.44
C ILE A 123 -5.79 0.40 0.08
N PHE A 124 -4.71 -0.35 -0.16
CA PHE A 124 -3.38 0.06 0.28
C PHE A 124 -2.89 1.31 -0.46
N GLU A 125 -3.09 1.40 -1.77
CA GLU A 125 -2.77 2.58 -2.57
C GLU A 125 -3.53 3.81 -2.10
N PHE A 126 -4.84 3.67 -1.87
CA PHE A 126 -5.67 4.76 -1.35
C PHE A 126 -5.14 5.27 -0.01
N TYR A 127 -4.85 4.36 0.94
CA TYR A 127 -4.26 4.71 2.22
C TYR A 127 -2.95 5.48 2.04
N GLN A 128 -2.04 4.95 1.23
CA GLN A 128 -0.73 5.53 0.98
C GLN A 128 -0.85 6.94 0.36
N ASP A 129 -1.73 7.11 -0.62
CA ASP A 129 -1.99 8.41 -1.25
C ASP A 129 -2.52 9.43 -0.26
N CYS A 130 -3.45 9.04 0.62
CA CYS A 130 -3.95 9.91 1.68
C CYS A 130 -2.82 10.42 2.57
N ILE A 131 -1.98 9.52 3.05
CA ILE A 131 -0.87 9.87 3.95
C ILE A 131 0.18 10.73 3.26
N ILE A 132 0.66 10.33 2.08
CA ILE A 132 1.72 11.06 1.36
C ILE A 132 1.29 12.51 1.07
N ARG A 133 0.05 12.72 0.64
CA ARG A 133 -0.45 14.05 0.31
C ARG A 133 -0.67 14.94 1.53
N SER A 134 -0.83 14.34 2.69
CA SER A 134 -1.09 15.06 3.95
C SER A 134 0.14 15.32 4.80
N LEU A 135 1.28 14.68 4.50
CA LEU A 135 2.49 14.68 5.34
C LEU A 135 3.00 16.07 5.76
N SER A 136 2.87 17.07 4.90
CA SER A 136 3.35 18.43 5.18
C SER A 136 2.45 19.23 6.11
N SER A 137 1.20 18.76 6.34
CA SER A 137 0.16 19.56 7.00
C SER A 137 -0.34 18.91 8.30
N ILE A 138 -0.36 17.58 8.38
CA ILE A 138 -0.96 16.87 9.52
C ILE A 138 0.03 16.67 10.68
N HIS A 139 -0.52 16.62 11.89
CA HIS A 139 0.18 16.25 13.12
C HIS A 139 -0.33 14.92 13.69
N SER A 140 -1.53 14.52 13.29
CA SER A 140 -2.08 13.21 13.66
C SER A 140 -3.02 12.64 12.61
N CYS A 141 -3.09 11.31 12.56
CA CYS A 141 -4.04 10.58 11.71
C CYS A 141 -4.60 9.35 12.43
N LEU A 142 -5.84 9.02 12.09
CA LEU A 142 -6.48 7.77 12.49
C LEU A 142 -6.93 7.03 11.24
N VAL A 143 -6.48 5.79 11.09
CA VAL A 143 -6.92 4.91 10.00
C VAL A 143 -7.85 3.84 10.57
N LYS A 144 -9.00 3.64 9.92
CA LYS A 144 -9.97 2.62 10.27
C LYS A 144 -10.20 1.71 9.07
N LEU A 145 -10.08 0.40 9.28
CA LEU A 145 -10.38 -0.62 8.28
C LEU A 145 -11.50 -1.52 8.80
N GLU A 146 -12.62 -1.57 8.08
CA GLU A 146 -13.76 -2.42 8.37
C GLU A 146 -13.91 -3.45 7.27
N CYS A 147 -13.76 -4.74 7.62
CA CYS A 147 -13.95 -5.85 6.70
C CYS A 147 -15.25 -6.58 7.02
N LYS A 148 -16.17 -6.61 6.05
CA LYS A 148 -17.44 -7.34 6.11
C LYS A 148 -17.52 -8.32 4.94
N PRO A 149 -18.31 -9.39 5.02
CA PRO A 149 -18.38 -10.39 3.96
C PRO A 149 -18.68 -9.85 2.56
N ASN A 150 -19.40 -8.74 2.47
CA ASN A 150 -19.85 -8.13 1.22
C ASN A 150 -19.19 -6.78 0.90
N LYS A 151 -18.37 -6.24 1.80
CA LYS A 151 -17.73 -4.94 1.59
C LYS A 151 -16.51 -4.73 2.48
N VAL A 152 -15.58 -3.93 1.99
CA VAL A 152 -14.48 -3.38 2.77
C VAL A 152 -14.55 -1.86 2.72
N VAL A 153 -14.32 -1.24 3.86
CA VAL A 153 -14.30 0.22 4.01
C VAL A 153 -13.00 0.62 4.68
N ILE A 154 -12.26 1.50 4.04
CA ILE A 154 -11.13 2.17 4.69
C ILE A 154 -11.47 3.65 4.87
N LYS A 155 -11.18 4.18 6.07
CA LYS A 155 -11.32 5.59 6.42
C LYS A 155 -10.00 6.11 6.93
N VAL A 156 -9.54 7.22 6.38
CA VAL A 156 -8.39 7.99 6.85
C VAL A 156 -8.91 9.30 7.41
N ILE A 157 -8.63 9.56 8.68
CA ILE A 157 -9.08 10.74 9.41
C ILE A 157 -7.84 11.54 9.77
N LEU A 158 -7.78 12.78 9.31
CA LEU A 158 -6.68 13.70 9.43
C LEU A 158 -7.09 14.87 10.31
N ASP A 159 -6.16 15.38 11.14
CA ASP A 159 -6.41 16.52 12.06
C ASP A 159 -6.34 17.89 11.38
N GLU A 160 -6.08 17.94 10.07
CA GLU A 160 -6.11 19.17 9.30
C GLU A 160 -6.85 19.02 7.98
N LYS A 161 -7.42 20.13 7.51
CA LYS A 161 -8.05 20.24 6.19
C LYS A 161 -6.98 20.44 5.13
N ILE A 162 -6.97 19.58 4.13
CA ILE A 162 -6.06 19.66 2.98
C ILE A 162 -6.81 20.29 1.80
N THR A 163 -6.39 21.47 1.39
CA THR A 163 -7.10 22.31 0.41
C THR A 163 -7.10 21.71 -1.01
N TYR A 164 -6.12 20.89 -1.36
CA TYR A 164 -5.99 20.23 -2.67
C TYR A 164 -5.84 18.73 -2.52
N PHE A 165 -6.98 18.06 -2.27
CA PHE A 165 -7.01 16.61 -2.15
C PHE A 165 -7.68 15.98 -3.39
N ASP A 166 -6.99 16.03 -4.52
CA ASP A 166 -7.45 15.35 -5.73
C ASP A 166 -6.97 13.90 -5.75
N LEU A 167 -7.79 13.04 -5.17
CA LEU A 167 -7.65 11.59 -5.27
C LEU A 167 -8.57 11.07 -6.37
N ASN A 168 -7.99 10.47 -7.37
CA ASN A 168 -8.75 9.96 -8.53
C ASN A 168 -9.38 8.58 -8.28
N TYR A 169 -10.15 8.45 -7.18
CA TYR A 169 -10.87 7.22 -6.83
C TYR A 169 -12.38 7.39 -7.07
N LYS A 170 -12.98 6.52 -7.86
CA LYS A 170 -14.38 6.61 -8.32
C LYS A 170 -15.46 6.57 -7.24
N LYS A 171 -15.14 6.10 -6.02
CA LYS A 171 -16.09 5.93 -4.91
C LYS A 171 -15.55 6.51 -3.61
N LYS A 172 -14.82 7.63 -3.70
CA LYS A 172 -14.35 8.35 -2.52
C LYS A 172 -15.47 9.18 -1.90
N GLU A 173 -15.51 9.22 -0.58
CA GLU A 173 -16.33 10.14 0.20
C GLU A 173 -15.39 11.01 1.02
N ILE A 174 -15.60 12.32 1.02
CA ILE A 174 -14.83 13.29 1.79
C ILE A 174 -15.79 14.06 2.68
N GLU A 175 -15.56 14.01 3.98
CA GLU A 175 -16.29 14.77 4.98
C GLU A 175 -15.33 15.70 5.70
N GLU A 176 -15.69 16.98 5.81
CA GLU A 176 -14.92 17.98 6.53
C GLU A 176 -15.76 18.58 7.65
N SER A 177 -15.23 18.61 8.87
CA SER A 177 -15.89 19.20 10.03
C SER A 177 -14.87 19.63 11.08
N ASN A 178 -14.96 20.87 11.56
CA ASN A 178 -14.14 21.41 12.65
C ASN A 178 -12.61 21.21 12.46
N GLY A 179 -12.10 21.43 11.24
CA GLY A 179 -10.68 21.24 10.94
C GLY A 179 -10.24 19.78 10.75
N ILE A 180 -11.16 18.83 10.91
CA ILE A 180 -10.91 17.40 10.70
C ILE A 180 -11.37 17.02 9.30
N MET A 181 -10.52 16.34 8.56
CA MET A 181 -10.84 15.77 7.25
C MET A 181 -10.96 14.25 7.36
N LYS A 182 -12.09 13.72 6.93
CA LYS A 182 -12.30 12.27 6.81
C LYS A 182 -12.43 11.90 5.35
N ILE A 183 -11.60 10.95 4.93
CA ILE A 183 -11.57 10.45 3.56
C ILE A 183 -11.82 8.96 3.60
N SER A 184 -12.74 8.47 2.80
CA SER A 184 -13.04 7.04 2.77
C SER A 184 -13.29 6.53 1.36
N ILE A 185 -12.97 5.25 1.15
CA ILE A 185 -13.48 4.46 0.04
C ILE A 185 -14.21 3.24 0.57
N LYS A 186 -15.26 2.85 -0.16
CA LYS A 186 -16.04 1.65 0.09
C LYS A 186 -15.98 0.76 -1.15
N VAL A 187 -15.52 -0.47 -0.98
CA VAL A 187 -15.43 -1.47 -2.04
C VAL A 187 -16.39 -2.59 -1.72
N PHE A 188 -17.33 -2.87 -2.63
CA PHE A 188 -18.23 -4.01 -2.52
C PHE A 188 -17.53 -5.26 -3.06
N LEU A 189 -17.61 -6.34 -2.28
CA LEU A 189 -17.07 -7.64 -2.63
C LEU A 189 -18.15 -8.46 -3.34
N PRO A 190 -17.78 -9.31 -4.31
CA PRO A 190 -18.71 -10.29 -4.86
C PRO A 190 -19.16 -11.24 -3.76
N PRO A 191 -20.36 -11.86 -3.88
CA PRO A 191 -20.81 -12.88 -2.94
C PRO A 191 -19.77 -14.00 -2.86
N GLN A 192 -19.31 -14.33 -1.66
CA GLN A 192 -18.45 -15.49 -1.46
C GLN A 192 -19.31 -16.74 -1.68
N VAL A 193 -18.97 -17.53 -2.71
CA VAL A 193 -19.60 -18.81 -2.93
C VAL A 193 -19.11 -19.75 -1.81
N GLN A 194 -19.95 -20.00 -0.83
CA GLN A 194 -19.69 -21.04 0.15
C GLN A 194 -19.79 -22.38 -0.58
N PHE A 195 -18.66 -22.98 -0.88
CA PHE A 195 -18.64 -24.40 -1.21
C PHE A 195 -18.94 -25.17 0.08
N ASN A 196 -20.19 -25.57 0.25
CA ASN A 196 -20.54 -26.56 1.26
C ASN A 196 -19.81 -27.86 0.89
N THR A 197 -18.70 -28.14 1.55
CA THR A 197 -18.10 -29.47 1.58
C THR A 197 -18.99 -30.32 2.49
N SER A 198 -19.92 -31.01 1.88
CA SER A 198 -20.64 -32.13 2.49
C SER A 198 -19.76 -33.36 2.53
#